data_976bdb1d335a6e9caeec874e83213953
#
_entry.id   976bdb1d335a6e9caeec874e83213953
#
_cell.length_a   1.000
_cell.length_b   1.000
_cell.length_c   1.000
_cell.angle_alpha   90.00
_cell.angle_beta   90.00
_cell.angle_gamma   90.00
#
_symmetry.space_group_name_H-M   'P 1'
#
loop_
_entity.id
_entity.type
_entity.pdbx_description
1 polymer ?
#
loop_
_entity_poly.entity_id
_entity_poly.type
_entity_poly.pdbx_seq_one_letter_code
_entity_poly.pdbx_strand_id
1 'polypeptide(L)'
;MAKVLGIELVRFDMSEYMERHTVSRLIGAPPGYVGYDQGGLLTESVNKHPHCVLLLDEIEKAHPEVFNLLLQVMDHGTLTDNNGRKADFRHVILVMTTNAGAESMARRSIGFSEQDHSTDGMEIISKTFTPEFRNRLDGIIQFGDLQIDTITHVVDKFLTELQAQLD
;
A
#
# COMPACT_ATOMS: atom_id res chain seq x y z
N MET A 1 -8.21 9.41 -5.71
CA MET A 1 -7.34 10.42 -5.05
C MET A 1 -6.38 11.07 -6.06
N ALA A 2 -5.39 10.40 -6.64
CA ALA A 2 -4.41 10.98 -7.56
C ALA A 2 -5.04 11.76 -8.73
N LYS A 3 -6.03 11.19 -9.41
CA LYS A 3 -6.77 11.84 -10.51
C LYS A 3 -7.49 13.12 -10.08
N VAL A 4 -8.04 13.16 -8.87
CA VAL A 4 -8.73 14.36 -8.34
C VAL A 4 -7.74 15.46 -7.97
N LEU A 5 -6.56 15.08 -7.46
CA LEU A 5 -5.48 16.00 -7.10
C LEU A 5 -4.65 16.45 -8.31
N GLY A 6 -4.81 15.80 -9.46
CA GLY A 6 -4.01 16.09 -10.66
C GLY A 6 -2.53 15.73 -10.52
N ILE A 7 -2.20 14.76 -9.68
CA ILE A 7 -0.83 14.27 -9.45
C ILE A 7 -0.68 12.82 -9.88
N GLU A 8 0.56 12.39 -10.08
CA GLU A 8 0.88 11.04 -10.54
C GLU A 8 0.56 9.97 -9.48
N LEU A 9 0.15 8.78 -9.92
CA LEU A 9 -0.01 7.60 -9.09
C LEU A 9 1.13 6.63 -9.36
N VAL A 10 1.96 6.42 -8.36
CA VAL A 10 3.00 5.38 -8.36
C VAL A 10 2.49 4.22 -7.51
N ARG A 11 2.40 3.02 -8.08
CA ARG A 11 1.88 1.83 -7.40
C ARG A 11 2.94 0.74 -7.34
N PHE A 12 3.07 0.14 -6.16
CA PHE A 12 3.82 -1.09 -5.92
C PHE A 12 2.92 -2.12 -5.27
N ASP A 13 2.89 -3.33 -5.83
CA ASP A 13 2.22 -4.47 -5.25
C ASP A 13 3.18 -5.19 -4.31
N MET A 14 2.88 -5.20 -3.02
CA MET A 14 3.78 -5.76 -2.00
C MET A 14 3.87 -7.28 -2.04
N SER A 15 2.99 -7.96 -2.75
CA SER A 15 3.11 -9.40 -3.02
C SER A 15 4.37 -9.75 -3.83
N GLU A 16 4.89 -8.79 -4.61
CA GLU A 16 6.16 -8.96 -5.34
C GLU A 16 7.40 -8.81 -4.44
N TYR A 17 7.23 -8.28 -3.22
CA TYR A 17 8.31 -7.94 -2.28
C TYR A 17 8.22 -8.72 -0.96
N MET A 18 7.77 -9.97 -1.05
CA MET A 18 7.65 -10.90 0.10
C MET A 18 9.01 -11.43 0.55
N GLU A 19 9.94 -11.56 -0.38
CA GLU A 19 11.24 -12.16 -0.14
C GLU A 19 12.32 -11.09 0.01
N ARG A 20 13.31 -11.35 0.87
CA ARG A 20 14.41 -10.40 1.13
C ARG A 20 15.15 -9.96 -0.14
N HIS A 21 15.37 -10.88 -1.09
CA HIS A 21 16.07 -10.56 -2.33
C HIS A 21 15.24 -9.65 -3.25
N THR A 22 13.90 -9.68 -3.16
CA THR A 22 13.03 -8.79 -3.94
C THR A 22 12.99 -7.39 -3.35
N VAL A 23 13.18 -7.22 -2.03
CA VAL A 23 13.31 -5.91 -1.38
C VAL A 23 14.49 -5.12 -1.94
N SER A 24 15.58 -5.81 -2.32
CA SER A 24 16.73 -5.17 -2.97
C SER A 24 16.36 -4.46 -4.28
N ARG A 25 15.27 -4.81 -4.94
CA ARG A 25 14.77 -4.08 -6.11
C ARG A 25 14.16 -2.73 -5.75
N LEU A 26 13.58 -2.60 -4.54
CA LEU A 26 13.01 -1.33 -4.07
C LEU A 26 14.09 -0.31 -3.71
N ILE A 27 15.18 -0.74 -3.07
CA ILE A 27 16.21 0.11 -2.49
C ILE A 27 17.59 -0.07 -3.13
N GLY A 28 17.69 -0.81 -4.23
CA GLY A 28 18.96 -1.16 -4.87
C GLY A 28 19.65 -2.36 -4.19
N ALA A 29 20.47 -3.07 -4.96
CA ALA A 29 21.28 -4.16 -4.43
C ALA A 29 22.46 -3.61 -3.60
N PRO A 30 22.89 -4.31 -2.54
CA PRO A 30 24.11 -3.95 -1.83
C PRO A 30 25.36 -4.03 -2.70
N PRO A 31 26.44 -3.29 -2.37
CA PRO A 31 27.71 -3.40 -3.10
C PRO A 31 28.21 -4.83 -3.20
N GLY A 32 28.60 -5.23 -4.40
CA GLY A 32 29.13 -6.58 -4.69
C GLY A 32 28.06 -7.60 -5.12
N TYR A 33 26.80 -7.23 -5.15
CA TYR A 33 25.73 -8.09 -5.69
C TYR A 33 25.37 -7.71 -7.12
N VAL A 34 24.83 -8.70 -7.86
CA VAL A 34 24.33 -8.50 -9.23
C VAL A 34 23.20 -7.46 -9.21
N GLY A 35 23.27 -6.44 -10.09
CA GLY A 35 22.30 -5.36 -10.15
C GLY A 35 22.62 -4.16 -9.25
N TYR A 36 23.79 -4.09 -8.63
CA TYR A 36 24.23 -2.93 -7.83
C TYR A 36 24.15 -1.61 -8.59
N ASP A 37 24.47 -1.58 -9.88
CA ASP A 37 24.39 -0.36 -10.72
C ASP A 37 22.97 0.11 -10.98
N GLN A 38 21.97 -0.71 -10.72
CA GLN A 38 20.56 -0.35 -10.82
C GLN A 38 20.12 0.27 -9.49
N GLY A 39 19.67 1.52 -9.52
CA GLY A 39 19.11 2.20 -8.37
C GLY A 39 17.85 1.51 -7.82
N GLY A 40 17.44 1.87 -6.61
CA GLY A 40 16.20 1.37 -6.04
C GLY A 40 14.98 1.89 -6.80
N LEU A 41 14.06 1.01 -7.17
CA LEU A 41 12.84 1.38 -7.90
C LEU A 41 12.00 2.42 -7.14
N LEU A 42 11.99 2.33 -5.82
CA LEU A 42 11.23 3.24 -4.96
C LEU A 42 11.84 4.66 -4.99
N THR A 43 13.16 4.77 -4.78
CA THR A 43 13.88 6.05 -4.81
C THR A 43 13.86 6.67 -6.19
N GLU A 44 14.00 5.87 -7.24
CA GLU A 44 13.94 6.33 -8.62
C GLU A 44 12.55 6.85 -8.99
N SER A 45 11.50 6.13 -8.63
CA SER A 45 10.11 6.54 -8.90
C SER A 45 9.74 7.85 -8.22
N VAL A 46 10.14 8.03 -6.95
CA VAL A 46 9.88 9.27 -6.21
C VAL A 46 10.72 10.43 -6.76
N ASN A 47 11.97 10.20 -7.14
CA ASN A 47 12.79 11.25 -7.77
C ASN A 47 12.24 11.68 -9.13
N LYS A 48 11.63 10.77 -9.88
CA LYS A 48 10.96 11.05 -11.15
C LYS A 48 9.64 11.80 -10.96
N HIS A 49 8.90 11.47 -9.90
CA HIS A 49 7.59 12.04 -9.56
C HIS A 49 7.58 12.56 -8.11
N PRO A 50 8.23 13.69 -7.82
CA PRO A 50 8.41 14.17 -6.44
C PRO A 50 7.11 14.61 -5.76
N HIS A 51 6.05 14.84 -6.55
CA HIS A 51 4.69 15.11 -6.07
C HIS A 51 3.76 14.00 -6.60
N CYS A 52 3.62 12.93 -5.83
CA CYS A 52 2.81 11.78 -6.25
C CYS A 52 2.01 11.19 -5.10
N VAL A 53 1.04 10.36 -5.45
CA VAL A 53 0.46 9.37 -4.54
C VAL A 53 1.26 8.09 -4.70
N LEU A 54 1.93 7.67 -3.65
CA LEU A 54 2.62 6.38 -3.58
C LEU A 54 1.67 5.36 -2.94
N LEU A 55 1.20 4.42 -3.74
CA LEU A 55 0.31 3.34 -3.30
C LEU A 55 1.11 2.05 -3.11
N LEU A 56 1.13 1.54 -1.89
CA LEU A 56 1.66 0.24 -1.53
C LEU A 56 0.48 -0.70 -1.30
N ASP A 57 0.23 -1.57 -2.26
CA ASP A 57 -0.92 -2.48 -2.24
C ASP A 57 -0.57 -3.77 -1.49
N GLU A 58 -1.49 -4.31 -0.68
CA GLU A 58 -1.33 -5.52 0.12
C GLU A 58 -0.10 -5.49 1.05
N ILE A 59 0.02 -4.42 1.83
CA ILE A 59 1.20 -4.15 2.68
C ILE A 59 1.49 -5.30 3.68
N GLU A 60 0.49 -6.05 4.10
CA GLU A 60 0.64 -7.21 4.98
C GLU A 60 1.47 -8.34 4.40
N LYS A 61 1.63 -8.38 3.06
CA LYS A 61 2.46 -9.38 2.36
C LYS A 61 3.92 -8.99 2.28
N ALA A 62 4.25 -7.72 2.54
CA ALA A 62 5.60 -7.22 2.42
C ALA A 62 6.57 -7.89 3.41
N HIS A 63 7.80 -8.11 2.97
CA HIS A 63 8.87 -8.53 3.85
C HIS A 63 9.08 -7.52 5.00
N PRO A 64 9.43 -7.94 6.22
CA PRO A 64 9.63 -7.04 7.36
C PRO A 64 10.57 -5.86 7.13
N GLU A 65 11.58 -6.01 6.28
CA GLU A 65 12.49 -4.92 5.91
C GLU A 65 11.76 -3.75 5.24
N VAL A 66 10.67 -3.98 4.53
CA VAL A 66 9.85 -2.91 3.90
C VAL A 66 9.26 -2.00 4.98
N PHE A 67 8.78 -2.58 6.09
CA PHE A 67 8.25 -1.78 7.21
C PHE A 67 9.33 -0.89 7.83
N ASN A 68 10.57 -1.37 7.96
CA ASN A 68 11.68 -0.56 8.47
C ASN A 68 12.01 0.61 7.53
N LEU A 69 11.93 0.40 6.21
CA LEU A 69 12.09 1.45 5.22
C LEU A 69 10.99 2.51 5.34
N LEU A 70 9.73 2.06 5.50
CA LEU A 70 8.60 2.97 5.64
C LEU A 70 8.67 3.77 6.94
N LEU A 71 9.10 3.16 8.06
CA LEU A 71 9.36 3.88 9.30
C LEU A 71 10.40 4.99 9.09
N GLN A 72 11.49 4.70 8.40
CA GLN A 72 12.51 5.71 8.07
C GLN A 72 11.94 6.85 7.23
N VAL A 73 11.11 6.52 6.21
CA VAL A 73 10.44 7.51 5.37
C VAL A 73 9.50 8.39 6.19
N MET A 74 8.67 7.80 7.04
CA MET A 74 7.71 8.53 7.87
C MET A 74 8.38 9.41 8.93
N ASP A 75 9.53 8.98 9.48
CA ASP A 75 10.26 9.74 10.51
C ASP A 75 11.10 10.89 9.92
N HIS A 76 11.76 10.66 8.80
CA HIS A 76 12.73 11.58 8.26
C HIS A 76 12.29 12.30 6.98
N GLY A 77 11.19 11.83 6.35
CA GLY A 77 10.74 12.34 5.07
C GLY A 77 11.69 12.09 3.92
N THR A 78 12.71 11.24 4.11
CA THR A 78 13.73 10.94 3.09
C THR A 78 14.15 9.48 3.18
N LEU A 79 14.54 8.93 2.04
CA LEU A 79 15.14 7.60 1.93
C LEU A 79 16.41 7.67 1.11
N THR A 80 17.45 7.00 1.58
CA THR A 80 18.68 6.81 0.80
C THR A 80 18.77 5.33 0.43
N ASP A 81 18.89 5.04 -0.85
CA ASP A 81 19.05 3.66 -1.35
C ASP A 81 20.48 3.14 -1.14
N ASN A 82 20.68 1.86 -1.43
CA ASN A 82 21.99 1.21 -1.27
C ASN A 82 23.07 1.74 -2.24
N ASN A 83 22.67 2.50 -3.26
CA ASN A 83 23.56 3.16 -4.20
C ASN A 83 23.91 4.60 -3.79
N GLY A 84 23.41 5.03 -2.62
CA GLY A 84 23.60 6.38 -2.10
C GLY A 84 22.68 7.44 -2.74
N ARG A 85 21.70 7.04 -3.55
CA ARG A 85 20.72 7.97 -4.11
C ARG A 85 19.69 8.32 -3.05
N LYS A 86 19.45 9.61 -2.87
CA LYS A 86 18.47 10.12 -1.92
C LYS A 86 17.18 10.50 -2.62
N ALA A 87 16.04 10.12 -2.03
CA ALA A 87 14.71 10.54 -2.45
C ALA A 87 14.03 11.33 -1.32
N ASP A 88 13.29 12.38 -1.69
CA ASP A 88 12.54 13.24 -0.78
C ASP A 88 11.06 12.87 -0.83
N PHE A 89 10.51 12.41 0.29
CA PHE A 89 9.12 11.96 0.42
C PHE A 89 8.20 13.01 1.05
N ARG A 90 8.69 14.21 1.39
CA ARG A 90 7.89 15.23 2.10
C ARG A 90 6.68 15.72 1.31
N HIS A 91 6.70 15.56 0.00
CA HIS A 91 5.60 15.91 -0.90
C HIS A 91 4.89 14.69 -1.50
N VAL A 92 5.14 13.52 -0.95
CA VAL A 92 4.51 12.25 -1.35
C VAL A 92 3.37 11.93 -0.41
N ILE A 93 2.21 11.61 -0.98
CA ILE A 93 1.09 11.07 -0.21
C ILE A 93 1.24 9.56 -0.19
N LEU A 94 1.64 9.03 0.97
CA LEU A 94 1.79 7.58 1.16
C LEU A 94 0.44 6.96 1.47
N VAL A 95 0.00 6.02 0.65
CA VAL A 95 -1.23 5.25 0.83
C VAL A 95 -0.87 3.77 0.87
N MET A 96 -1.38 3.06 1.85
CA MET A 96 -1.21 1.62 1.99
C MET A 96 -2.57 0.95 2.04
N THR A 97 -2.73 -0.16 1.33
CA THR A 97 -3.93 -0.99 1.43
C THR A 97 -3.59 -2.31 2.12
N THR A 98 -4.56 -2.88 2.80
CA THR A 98 -4.43 -4.18 3.43
C THR A 98 -5.76 -4.92 3.42
N ASN A 99 -5.71 -6.21 3.22
CA ASN A 99 -6.82 -7.15 3.39
C ASN A 99 -6.77 -7.85 4.76
N ALA A 100 -5.86 -7.43 5.65
CA ALA A 100 -5.76 -7.99 6.99
C ALA A 100 -7.11 -7.82 7.70
N GLY A 101 -7.73 -8.93 8.06
CA GLY A 101 -9.01 -8.97 8.75
C GLY A 101 -10.24 -9.29 7.90
N ALA A 102 -10.19 -9.20 6.60
CA ALA A 102 -11.31 -9.55 5.72
C ALA A 102 -11.77 -11.00 5.95
N GLU A 103 -10.85 -11.95 6.10
CA GLU A 103 -11.19 -13.37 6.36
C GLU A 103 -11.85 -13.60 7.71
N SER A 104 -11.45 -12.87 8.75
CA SER A 104 -12.04 -13.03 10.08
C SER A 104 -13.43 -12.40 10.16
N MET A 105 -13.66 -11.30 9.44
CA MET A 105 -14.99 -10.69 9.30
C MET A 105 -15.93 -11.65 8.56
N ALA A 106 -15.49 -12.29 7.48
CA ALA A 106 -16.27 -13.25 6.72
C ALA A 106 -16.63 -14.52 7.53
N ARG A 107 -15.73 -15.03 8.37
CA ARG A 107 -15.99 -16.24 9.20
C ARG A 107 -16.96 -15.98 10.34
N ARG A 108 -17.04 -14.77 10.87
CA ARG A 108 -17.96 -14.42 11.98
C ARG A 108 -19.37 -14.10 11.52
N SER A 109 -19.59 -13.82 10.24
CA SER A 109 -20.91 -13.55 9.64
C SER A 109 -21.86 -14.76 9.65
N ILE A 110 -21.45 -15.95 10.13
CA ILE A 110 -22.29 -17.16 10.21
C ILE A 110 -23.11 -17.22 11.52
N GLY A 111 -23.01 -16.22 12.40
CA GLY A 111 -23.76 -16.14 13.66
C GLY A 111 -24.82 -15.06 13.65
N PHE A 112 -26.04 -15.40 14.13
CA PHE A 112 -27.28 -14.61 14.16
C PHE A 112 -27.28 -13.38 15.11
N SER A 113 -26.21 -12.63 15.26
CA SER A 113 -26.21 -11.36 16.01
C SER A 113 -25.53 -10.26 15.22
N GLU A 114 -26.29 -9.17 14.99
CA GLU A 114 -25.72 -7.88 14.54
C GLU A 114 -24.74 -7.38 15.62
N GLN A 115 -23.45 -7.66 15.46
CA GLN A 115 -22.40 -7.06 16.26
C GLN A 115 -21.72 -5.98 15.42
N ASP A 116 -21.49 -4.84 16.06
CA ASP A 116 -20.77 -3.71 15.50
C ASP A 116 -19.34 -4.12 15.13
N HIS A 117 -19.10 -4.36 13.84
CA HIS A 117 -17.85 -4.88 13.28
C HIS A 117 -16.72 -3.84 13.21
N SER A 118 -16.97 -2.61 13.65
CA SER A 118 -15.97 -1.53 13.62
C SER A 118 -14.76 -1.82 14.52
N THR A 119 -14.99 -2.53 15.62
CA THR A 119 -13.94 -2.89 16.61
C THR A 119 -13.04 -4.02 16.11
N ASP A 120 -13.58 -4.94 15.33
CA ASP A 120 -12.87 -6.14 14.87
C ASP A 120 -11.75 -5.82 13.88
N GLY A 121 -11.96 -4.87 12.97
CA GLY A 121 -10.95 -4.43 11.99
C GLY A 121 -9.73 -3.80 12.67
N MET A 122 -9.95 -2.97 13.68
CA MET A 122 -8.87 -2.33 14.45
C MET A 122 -8.07 -3.32 15.29
N GLU A 123 -8.71 -4.37 15.82
CA GLU A 123 -8.02 -5.42 16.56
C GLU A 123 -7.04 -6.18 15.66
N ILE A 124 -7.43 -6.47 14.43
CA ILE A 124 -6.59 -7.17 13.47
C ILE A 124 -5.44 -6.29 13.00
N ILE A 125 -5.70 -5.03 12.67
CA ILE A 125 -4.66 -4.03 12.39
C ILE A 125 -3.65 -3.99 13.54
N SER A 126 -4.13 -4.06 14.79
CA SER A 126 -3.29 -4.07 16.00
C SER A 126 -2.42 -5.30 16.14
N LYS A 127 -2.86 -6.45 15.62
CA LYS A 127 -2.09 -7.70 15.60
C LYS A 127 -1.11 -7.78 14.43
N THR A 128 -1.46 -7.18 13.29
CA THR A 128 -0.66 -7.24 12.06
C THR A 128 0.46 -6.22 12.06
N PHE A 129 0.20 -5.01 12.56
CA PHE A 129 1.16 -3.91 12.53
C PHE A 129 1.61 -3.51 13.94
N THR A 130 2.91 -3.26 14.09
CA THR A 130 3.48 -2.84 15.37
C THR A 130 2.88 -1.50 15.83
N PRO A 131 2.79 -1.24 17.14
CA PRO A 131 2.35 0.06 17.65
C PRO A 131 3.16 1.23 17.10
N GLU A 132 4.46 1.02 16.94
CA GLU A 132 5.38 2.00 16.38
C GLU A 132 4.97 2.41 14.97
N PHE A 133 4.66 1.45 14.10
CA PHE A 133 4.21 1.71 12.73
C PHE A 133 2.86 2.43 12.71
N ARG A 134 1.89 1.93 13.50
CA ARG A 134 0.54 2.51 13.54
C ARG A 134 0.51 3.95 14.03
N ASN A 135 1.36 4.30 14.99
CA ASN A 135 1.42 5.65 15.56
C ASN A 135 1.96 6.70 14.59
N ARG A 136 2.53 6.28 13.46
CA ARG A 136 3.02 7.18 12.40
C ARG A 136 2.04 7.38 11.27
N LEU A 137 0.91 6.66 11.29
CA LEU A 137 -0.15 6.83 10.31
C LEU A 137 -1.00 8.05 10.67
N ASP A 138 -1.22 8.94 9.72
CA ASP A 138 -2.09 10.10 9.88
C ASP A 138 -3.57 9.70 9.96
N GLY A 139 -3.95 8.58 9.35
CA GLY A 139 -5.31 8.07 9.39
C GLY A 139 -5.43 6.63 8.91
N ILE A 140 -6.42 5.94 9.43
CA ILE A 140 -6.81 4.59 9.03
C ILE A 140 -8.26 4.66 8.55
N ILE A 141 -8.49 4.24 7.31
CA ILE A 141 -9.83 4.22 6.70
C ILE A 141 -10.25 2.76 6.54
N GLN A 142 -11.35 2.41 7.17
CA GLN A 142 -11.94 1.10 7.06
C GLN A 142 -13.02 1.11 5.98
N PHE A 143 -12.94 0.16 5.05
CA PHE A 143 -13.97 -0.08 4.06
C PHE A 143 -14.91 -1.17 4.56
N GLY A 144 -16.19 -0.87 4.59
CA GLY A 144 -17.24 -1.84 4.91
C GLY A 144 -17.66 -2.67 3.70
N ASP A 145 -18.54 -3.65 3.93
CA ASP A 145 -19.11 -4.46 2.88
C ASP A 145 -19.92 -3.61 1.88
N LEU A 146 -19.84 -4.01 0.61
CA LEU A 146 -20.63 -3.37 -0.43
C LEU A 146 -22.09 -3.79 -0.31
N GLN A 147 -22.99 -2.82 -0.18
CA GLN A 147 -24.43 -3.06 -0.24
C GLN A 147 -24.85 -3.43 -1.67
N ILE A 148 -25.95 -4.19 -1.80
CA ILE A 148 -26.45 -4.71 -3.08
C ILE A 148 -26.63 -3.59 -4.11
N ASP A 149 -27.17 -2.45 -3.71
CA ASP A 149 -27.36 -1.29 -4.59
C ASP A 149 -26.03 -0.77 -5.12
N THR A 150 -24.99 -0.72 -4.28
CA THR A 150 -23.65 -0.34 -4.70
C THR A 150 -23.04 -1.34 -5.67
N ILE A 151 -23.23 -2.63 -5.43
CA ILE A 151 -22.79 -3.71 -6.34
C ILE A 151 -23.43 -3.54 -7.72
N THR A 152 -24.73 -3.25 -7.78
CA THR A 152 -25.44 -3.01 -9.04
C THR A 152 -24.82 -1.86 -9.82
N HIS A 153 -24.53 -0.72 -9.16
CA HIS A 153 -23.86 0.41 -9.82
C HIS A 153 -22.45 0.08 -10.33
N VAL A 154 -21.70 -0.75 -9.59
CA VAL A 154 -20.37 -1.20 -10.02
C VAL A 154 -20.47 -2.08 -11.26
N VAL A 155 -21.45 -2.99 -11.32
CA VAL A 155 -21.71 -3.85 -12.49
C VAL A 155 -22.08 -2.99 -13.70
N ASP A 156 -23.00 -2.04 -13.55
CA ASP A 156 -23.41 -1.14 -14.63
C ASP A 156 -22.23 -0.32 -15.18
N LYS A 157 -21.36 0.15 -14.30
CA LYS A 157 -20.14 0.84 -14.70
C LYS A 157 -19.23 -0.05 -15.56
N PHE A 158 -18.96 -1.28 -15.11
CA PHE A 158 -18.13 -2.21 -15.88
C PHE A 158 -18.75 -2.61 -17.21
N LEU A 159 -20.08 -2.80 -17.28
CA LEU A 159 -20.77 -3.06 -18.53
C LEU A 159 -20.62 -1.88 -19.49
N THR A 160 -20.75 -0.65 -19.01
CA THR A 160 -20.56 0.57 -19.82
C THR A 160 -19.12 0.68 -20.32
N GLU A 161 -18.13 0.41 -19.47
CA GLU A 161 -16.70 0.42 -19.85
C GLU A 161 -16.41 -0.66 -20.90
N LEU A 162 -16.99 -1.85 -20.75
CA LEU A 162 -16.84 -2.94 -21.71
C LEU A 162 -17.47 -2.61 -23.06
N GLN A 163 -18.67 -2.02 -23.07
CA GLN A 163 -19.33 -1.54 -24.29
C GLN A 163 -18.45 -0.52 -25.03
N ALA A 164 -17.88 0.43 -24.30
CA ALA A 164 -17.00 1.45 -24.90
C ALA A 164 -15.68 0.88 -25.46
N GLN A 165 -15.30 -0.35 -25.12
CA GLN A 165 -14.13 -1.03 -25.69
C GLN A 165 -14.48 -1.88 -26.92
N LEU A 166 -15.76 -2.17 -27.15
CA LEU A 166 -16.24 -2.99 -28.27
C LEU A 166 -16.68 -2.14 -29.47
N ASP A 167 -16.94 -0.84 -29.25
CA ASP A 167 -17.21 0.16 -30.28
C ASP A 167 -15.90 0.80 -30.82
#